data_70aff3cb861ef586c24bd4c9747c465f
#
_entry.id   70aff3cb861ef586c24bd4c9747c465f
#
_cell.length_a   1.000
_cell.length_b   1.000
_cell.length_c   1.000
_cell.angle_alpha   90.00
_cell.angle_beta   90.00
_cell.angle_gamma   90.00
#
_symmetry.space_group_name_H-M   'P 1'
#
loop_
_entity.id
_entity.type
_entity.pdbx_description
1 polymer ?
#
loop_
_entity_poly.entity_id
_entity_poly.type
_entity_poly.pdbx_seq_one_letter_code
_entity_poly.pdbx_strand_id
1 'polypeptide(L)'
;MGIIMNHKKISRLMDKFNLFCPIRKANPIRRMAKAMKTSNYTDNILNRHFDEYGPGYVLETDITYLFYGGKHSKAYLSVIKDGFTKQILSYVLSPSLEEDFVLKTINQLFEKHKNDIHADALIHSDQGTHYTSIRFIDLLKSLEIRQSMSRRGNCWDNAPQESFFGHMKDEIGKYIEIISTYDELEKEIDNYMYYYNNERYQYNLAKLSPNEYLEYYKTGNYPLKHITEEPVEYKKKFSLVKQNLDRSLTLKKLTSAIIKISHLK
;
A
#
# COMPACT_ATOMS: atom_id res chain seq x y z
N MET A 1 -37.47 -28.98 -18.95
CA MET A 1 -38.33 -27.91 -18.47
C MET A 1 -37.51 -26.64 -18.24
N GLY A 2 -37.69 -25.62 -19.10
CA GLY A 2 -36.91 -24.36 -18.99
C GLY A 2 -37.69 -23.33 -18.13
N ILE A 3 -37.66 -23.46 -16.83
CA ILE A 3 -38.30 -22.49 -15.94
C ILE A 3 -37.29 -21.37 -15.64
N ILE A 4 -37.52 -20.17 -16.16
CA ILE A 4 -36.74 -18.99 -15.88
C ILE A 4 -37.33 -18.28 -14.66
N MET A 5 -36.57 -18.16 -13.58
CA MET A 5 -36.96 -17.47 -12.37
C MET A 5 -36.01 -16.34 -12.02
N ASN A 6 -36.57 -15.23 -11.52
CA ASN A 6 -35.78 -14.11 -11.01
C ASN A 6 -35.03 -14.53 -9.74
N HIS A 7 -33.75 -14.16 -9.66
CA HIS A 7 -32.85 -14.45 -8.54
C HIS A 7 -33.45 -14.05 -7.16
N LYS A 8 -34.09 -12.89 -7.06
CA LYS A 8 -34.78 -12.44 -5.83
C LYS A 8 -35.90 -13.37 -5.39
N LYS A 9 -36.64 -13.96 -6.37
CA LYS A 9 -37.70 -14.93 -6.09
C LYS A 9 -37.13 -16.24 -5.57
N ILE A 10 -36.02 -16.71 -6.15
CA ILE A 10 -35.31 -17.91 -5.72
C ILE A 10 -34.81 -17.74 -4.28
N SER A 11 -34.12 -16.65 -3.96
CA SER A 11 -33.64 -16.38 -2.60
C SER A 11 -34.80 -16.39 -1.58
N ARG A 12 -35.90 -15.72 -1.88
CA ARG A 12 -37.07 -15.70 -1.00
C ARG A 12 -37.70 -17.08 -0.79
N LEU A 13 -37.72 -17.94 -1.83
CA LEU A 13 -38.20 -19.32 -1.71
C LEU A 13 -37.24 -20.19 -0.90
N MET A 14 -35.94 -20.04 -1.10
CA MET A 14 -34.91 -20.74 -0.31
C MET A 14 -35.04 -20.38 1.19
N ASP A 15 -35.17 -19.09 1.52
CA ASP A 15 -35.41 -18.65 2.91
C ASP A 15 -36.71 -19.22 3.49
N LYS A 16 -37.83 -19.14 2.72
CA LYS A 16 -39.14 -19.65 3.14
C LYS A 16 -39.15 -21.14 3.44
N PHE A 17 -38.40 -21.91 2.68
CA PHE A 17 -38.34 -23.37 2.82
C PHE A 17 -37.06 -23.87 3.55
N ASN A 18 -36.30 -22.97 4.19
CA ASN A 18 -35.03 -23.28 4.89
C ASN A 18 -34.04 -24.08 4.03
N LEU A 19 -34.01 -23.77 2.74
CA LEU A 19 -33.08 -24.42 1.79
C LEU A 19 -31.72 -23.69 1.83
N PHE A 20 -30.75 -24.28 2.50
CA PHE A 20 -29.39 -23.72 2.58
C PHE A 20 -28.40 -24.59 1.82
N CYS A 21 -27.47 -23.95 1.12
CA CYS A 21 -26.34 -24.65 0.51
C CYS A 21 -25.41 -25.20 1.60
N PRO A 22 -25.27 -26.51 1.77
CA PRO A 22 -24.45 -27.08 2.85
C PRO A 22 -22.96 -26.81 2.66
N ILE A 23 -22.52 -26.49 1.44
CA ILE A 23 -21.11 -26.26 1.08
C ILE A 23 -20.69 -24.82 1.40
N ARG A 24 -21.62 -23.87 1.45
CA ARG A 24 -21.36 -22.44 1.73
C ARG A 24 -21.95 -22.00 3.07
N LYS A 25 -21.51 -22.62 4.16
CA LYS A 25 -21.82 -22.05 5.49
C LYS A 25 -21.09 -20.73 5.64
N ALA A 26 -21.82 -19.66 6.00
CA ALA A 26 -21.21 -18.37 6.32
C ALA A 26 -20.25 -18.58 7.50
N ASN A 27 -18.96 -18.27 7.29
CA ASN A 27 -17.95 -18.37 8.33
C ASN A 27 -18.38 -17.52 9.54
N PRO A 28 -18.56 -18.11 10.75
CA PRO A 28 -18.98 -17.38 11.94
C PRO A 28 -18.00 -16.24 12.27
N ILE A 29 -16.70 -16.43 12.05
CA ILE A 29 -15.66 -15.43 12.23
C ILE A 29 -15.88 -14.22 11.29
N ARG A 30 -16.32 -14.45 10.06
CA ARG A 30 -16.66 -13.39 9.12
C ARG A 30 -17.91 -12.59 9.54
N ARG A 31 -18.85 -13.22 10.24
CA ARG A 31 -20.02 -12.56 10.86
C ARG A 31 -19.62 -11.73 12.07
N MET A 32 -18.76 -12.26 12.95
CA MET A 32 -18.20 -11.51 14.09
C MET A 32 -17.33 -10.34 13.62
N ALA A 33 -16.43 -10.54 12.66
CA ALA A 33 -15.63 -9.46 12.07
C ALA A 33 -16.49 -8.39 11.40
N LYS A 34 -17.66 -8.77 10.83
CA LYS A 34 -18.62 -7.80 10.27
C LYS A 34 -19.41 -7.05 11.35
N ALA A 35 -19.67 -7.66 12.50
CA ALA A 35 -20.32 -7.04 13.65
C ALA A 35 -19.36 -6.18 14.49
N MET A 36 -18.07 -6.56 14.55
CA MET A 36 -16.99 -5.79 15.16
C MET A 36 -16.44 -4.68 14.27
N LYS A 37 -16.92 -4.53 13.05
CA LYS A 37 -16.62 -3.38 12.19
C LYS A 37 -17.23 -2.13 12.80
N THR A 38 -16.62 -1.70 13.89
CA THR A 38 -16.74 -0.35 14.40
C THR A 38 -16.33 0.63 13.31
N SER A 39 -16.95 1.77 13.30
CA SER A 39 -16.88 2.86 12.32
C SER A 39 -15.52 3.59 12.23
N ASN A 40 -14.41 2.88 12.34
CA ASN A 40 -13.06 3.46 12.26
C ASN A 40 -12.56 3.58 10.81
N TYR A 41 -13.46 3.93 9.89
CA TYR A 41 -13.09 4.20 8.51
C TYR A 41 -12.69 5.66 8.37
N THR A 42 -11.55 5.85 7.72
CA THR A 42 -11.07 7.18 7.33
C THR A 42 -11.42 7.42 5.85
N ASP A 43 -11.70 8.66 5.51
CA ASP A 43 -12.01 9.06 4.13
C ASP A 43 -10.83 8.78 3.19
N ASN A 44 -11.14 8.59 1.91
CA ASN A 44 -10.12 8.53 0.87
C ASN A 44 -9.59 9.94 0.57
N ILE A 45 -8.60 10.35 1.34
CA ILE A 45 -7.93 11.65 1.19
C ILE A 45 -7.07 11.67 -0.06
N LEU A 46 -6.47 10.52 -0.40
CA LEU A 46 -5.54 10.39 -1.52
C LEU A 46 -6.21 10.59 -2.88
N ASN A 47 -7.46 10.13 -3.03
CA ASN A 47 -8.26 10.25 -4.26
C ASN A 47 -7.49 9.88 -5.54
N ARG A 48 -6.62 8.86 -5.48
CA ARG A 48 -5.77 8.32 -6.57
C ARG A 48 -4.60 9.21 -7.03
N HIS A 49 -4.29 10.28 -6.31
CA HIS A 49 -3.13 11.12 -6.62
C HIS A 49 -1.84 10.53 -6.00
N PHE A 50 -1.48 9.31 -6.43
CA PHE A 50 -0.41 8.52 -5.81
C PHE A 50 0.99 9.12 -5.99
N ASP A 51 1.26 9.81 -7.09
CA ASP A 51 2.60 10.24 -7.50
C ASP A 51 2.73 11.74 -7.80
N GLU A 52 1.80 12.54 -7.28
CA GLU A 52 1.76 14.00 -7.55
C GLU A 52 2.50 14.82 -6.49
N TYR A 53 2.77 14.24 -5.31
CA TYR A 53 3.29 14.99 -4.15
C TYR A 53 4.78 14.82 -3.88
N GLY A 54 5.48 14.00 -4.66
CA GLY A 54 6.90 13.73 -4.48
C GLY A 54 7.22 12.61 -3.48
N PRO A 55 8.52 12.30 -3.30
CA PRO A 55 8.96 11.21 -2.44
C PRO A 55 8.56 11.42 -0.97
N GLY A 56 8.23 10.33 -0.29
CA GLY A 56 7.94 10.31 1.14
C GLY A 56 6.62 10.94 1.55
N TYR A 57 5.76 11.35 0.60
CA TYR A 57 4.49 12.00 0.91
C TYR A 57 3.32 11.00 0.95
N VAL A 58 3.23 10.10 -0.03
CA VAL A 58 2.21 9.04 -0.09
C VAL A 58 2.88 7.71 0.18
N LEU A 59 2.47 7.04 1.25
CA LEU A 59 2.94 5.73 1.65
C LEU A 59 1.81 4.73 1.47
N GLU A 60 1.95 3.82 0.52
CA GLU A 60 0.96 2.79 0.22
C GLU A 60 1.28 1.52 1.00
N THR A 61 0.31 0.97 1.73
CA THR A 61 0.50 -0.28 2.49
C THR A 61 -0.58 -1.30 2.18
N ASP A 62 -0.17 -2.55 2.11
CA ASP A 62 -1.08 -3.68 1.92
C ASP A 62 -0.41 -4.98 2.38
N ILE A 63 -1.21 -6.04 2.51
CA ILE A 63 -0.78 -7.37 2.93
C ILE A 63 -1.07 -8.36 1.82
N THR A 64 -0.09 -9.19 1.48
CA THR A 64 -0.30 -10.35 0.63
C THR A 64 0.06 -11.63 1.37
N TYR A 65 -0.38 -12.76 0.85
CA TYR A 65 0.02 -14.07 1.33
C TYR A 65 0.84 -14.82 0.28
N LEU A 66 1.77 -15.62 0.75
CA LEU A 66 2.68 -16.45 -0.03
C LEU A 66 2.52 -17.89 0.39
N PHE A 67 2.51 -18.80 -0.57
CA PHE A 67 2.54 -20.23 -0.31
C PHE A 67 3.94 -20.76 -0.56
N TYR A 68 4.45 -21.59 0.36
CA TYR A 68 5.74 -22.25 0.27
C TYR A 68 5.64 -23.70 0.77
N GLY A 69 6.74 -24.45 0.77
CA GLY A 69 6.73 -25.85 1.18
C GLY A 69 5.82 -26.73 0.33
N GLY A 70 5.86 -26.58 -1.00
CA GLY A 70 4.93 -27.29 -1.89
C GLY A 70 3.46 -26.85 -1.73
N LYS A 71 3.22 -25.59 -1.34
CA LYS A 71 1.91 -24.99 -1.00
C LYS A 71 1.27 -25.50 0.30
N HIS A 72 2.01 -26.24 1.12
CA HIS A 72 1.49 -26.71 2.40
C HIS A 72 1.57 -25.66 3.51
N SER A 73 2.47 -24.71 3.37
CA SER A 73 2.68 -23.63 4.34
C SER A 73 2.31 -22.28 3.76
N LYS A 74 1.91 -21.35 4.63
CA LYS A 74 1.50 -20.01 4.28
C LYS A 74 2.26 -18.99 5.13
N ALA A 75 2.74 -17.94 4.50
CA ALA A 75 3.27 -16.76 5.15
C ALA A 75 2.54 -15.50 4.66
N TYR A 76 2.63 -14.44 5.43
CA TYR A 76 2.01 -13.15 5.16
C TYR A 76 3.09 -12.09 5.05
N LEU A 77 3.00 -11.26 4.03
CA LEU A 77 3.95 -10.20 3.76
C LEU A 77 3.24 -8.85 3.82
N SER A 78 3.59 -8.03 4.78
CA SER A 78 3.18 -6.63 4.87
C SER A 78 4.24 -5.76 4.22
N VAL A 79 3.83 -4.81 3.38
CA VAL A 79 4.74 -3.96 2.61
C VAL A 79 4.30 -2.51 2.70
N ILE A 80 5.27 -1.59 2.81
CA ILE A 80 5.06 -0.16 2.64
C ILE A 80 5.89 0.32 1.47
N LYS A 81 5.22 0.93 0.50
CA LYS A 81 5.79 1.43 -0.74
C LYS A 81 5.57 2.94 -0.86
N ASP A 82 6.57 3.66 -1.34
CA ASP A 82 6.43 5.08 -1.70
C ASP A 82 5.63 5.23 -3.00
N GLY A 83 4.59 6.05 -2.97
CA GLY A 83 3.70 6.25 -4.10
C GLY A 83 4.35 6.98 -5.28
N PHE A 84 5.37 7.79 -5.05
CA PHE A 84 6.07 8.53 -6.10
C PHE A 84 7.21 7.74 -6.71
N THR A 85 8.15 7.26 -5.89
CA THR A 85 9.36 6.56 -6.35
C THR A 85 9.12 5.08 -6.61
N LYS A 86 8.04 4.52 -6.10
CA LYS A 86 7.72 3.09 -6.06
C LYS A 86 8.70 2.25 -5.23
N GLN A 87 9.59 2.89 -4.45
CA GLN A 87 10.49 2.19 -3.53
C GLN A 87 9.71 1.41 -2.48
N ILE A 88 10.14 0.19 -2.22
CA ILE A 88 9.72 -0.54 -1.02
C ILE A 88 10.56 -0.01 0.15
N LEU A 89 9.91 0.73 1.03
CA LEU A 89 10.57 1.39 2.16
C LEU A 89 10.63 0.48 3.39
N SER A 90 9.62 -0.36 3.58
CA SER A 90 9.58 -1.31 4.69
C SER A 90 8.74 -2.54 4.33
N TYR A 91 9.11 -3.69 4.86
CA TYR A 91 8.34 -4.92 4.74
C TYR A 91 8.62 -5.84 5.92
N VAL A 92 7.64 -6.67 6.26
CA VAL A 92 7.76 -7.71 7.28
C VAL A 92 7.08 -8.97 6.78
N LEU A 93 7.81 -10.08 6.78
CA LEU A 93 7.26 -11.42 6.59
C LEU A 93 6.84 -12.00 7.94
N SER A 94 5.71 -12.71 7.98
CA SER A 94 5.21 -13.36 9.20
C SER A 94 4.55 -14.70 8.87
N PRO A 95 4.72 -15.73 9.69
CA PRO A 95 3.96 -16.97 9.57
C PRO A 95 2.51 -16.82 10.04
N SER A 96 2.19 -15.75 10.76
CA SER A 96 0.87 -15.46 11.34
C SER A 96 0.29 -14.15 10.82
N LEU A 97 -1.04 -14.12 10.61
CA LEU A 97 -1.78 -12.92 10.20
C LEU A 97 -2.23 -12.12 11.43
N GLU A 98 -1.38 -11.98 12.42
CA GLU A 98 -1.64 -11.14 13.60
C GLU A 98 -1.36 -9.66 13.29
N GLU A 99 -1.93 -8.78 14.10
CA GLU A 99 -1.77 -7.33 13.90
C GLU A 99 -0.31 -6.86 14.06
N ASP A 100 0.44 -7.50 14.94
CA ASP A 100 1.78 -7.09 15.33
C ASP A 100 2.77 -6.96 14.17
N PHE A 101 2.66 -7.82 13.13
CA PHE A 101 3.60 -7.72 12.00
C PHE A 101 3.34 -6.48 11.14
N VAL A 102 2.09 -5.99 11.08
CA VAL A 102 1.77 -4.73 10.39
C VAL A 102 2.31 -3.54 11.19
N LEU A 103 2.13 -3.55 12.52
CA LEU A 103 2.71 -2.52 13.39
C LEU A 103 4.24 -2.51 13.32
N LYS A 104 4.87 -3.69 13.26
CA LYS A 104 6.32 -3.82 13.05
C LYS A 104 6.75 -3.21 11.72
N THR A 105 5.96 -3.38 10.64
CA THR A 105 6.27 -2.76 9.34
C THR A 105 6.30 -1.24 9.43
N ILE A 106 5.37 -0.62 10.17
CA ILE A 106 5.35 0.84 10.40
C ILE A 106 6.57 1.26 11.23
N ASN A 107 6.86 0.56 12.33
CA ASN A 107 7.99 0.90 13.19
C ASN A 107 9.32 0.84 12.43
N GLN A 108 9.55 -0.22 11.64
CA GLN A 108 10.75 -0.35 10.80
C GLN A 108 10.86 0.78 9.75
N LEU A 109 9.73 1.22 9.18
CA LEU A 109 9.71 2.37 8.28
C LEU A 109 10.29 3.61 8.98
N PHE A 110 9.82 3.91 10.18
CA PHE A 110 10.27 5.09 10.91
C PHE A 110 11.69 4.97 11.45
N GLU A 111 12.12 3.78 11.85
CA GLU A 111 13.50 3.53 12.24
C GLU A 111 14.49 3.81 11.09
N LYS A 112 14.15 3.42 9.86
CA LYS A 112 15.05 3.50 8.71
C LYS A 112 14.89 4.78 7.89
N HIS A 113 13.69 5.32 7.77
CA HIS A 113 13.33 6.35 6.79
C HIS A 113 12.67 7.59 7.39
N LYS A 114 12.76 7.81 8.71
CA LYS A 114 12.14 8.96 9.37
C LYS A 114 12.44 10.30 8.68
N ASN A 115 13.67 10.49 8.23
CA ASN A 115 14.12 11.73 7.61
C ASN A 115 13.69 11.87 6.13
N ASP A 116 13.27 10.77 5.50
CA ASP A 116 12.81 10.74 4.10
C ASP A 116 11.28 10.92 4.03
N ILE A 117 10.58 10.80 5.16
CA ILE A 117 9.13 10.93 5.23
C ILE A 117 8.75 12.40 5.37
N HIS A 118 7.86 12.87 4.50
CA HIS A 118 7.39 14.25 4.55
C HIS A 118 6.54 14.51 5.81
N ALA A 119 6.64 15.71 6.39
CA ALA A 119 5.86 16.09 7.58
C ALA A 119 4.32 15.99 7.40
N ASP A 120 3.84 16.05 6.17
CA ASP A 120 2.43 15.88 5.81
C ASP A 120 2.14 14.54 5.16
N ALA A 121 3.00 13.57 5.36
CA ALA A 121 2.83 12.26 4.78
C ALA A 121 1.47 11.65 5.17
N LEU A 122 0.96 10.83 4.29
CA LEU A 122 -0.20 10.00 4.56
C LEU A 122 0.12 8.55 4.23
N ILE A 123 -0.44 7.66 5.04
CA ILE A 123 -0.43 6.24 4.74
C ILE A 123 -1.78 5.85 4.14
N HIS A 124 -1.76 5.19 2.99
CA HIS A 124 -2.95 4.72 2.28
C HIS A 124 -3.04 3.20 2.31
N SER A 125 -4.18 2.68 2.71
CA SER A 125 -4.46 1.26 2.81
C SER A 125 -5.84 0.89 2.29
N ASP A 126 -6.14 -0.40 2.20
CA ASP A 126 -7.50 -0.88 2.11
C ASP A 126 -8.25 -0.74 3.46
N GLN A 127 -9.51 -1.21 3.51
CA GLN A 127 -10.31 -1.23 4.72
C GLN A 127 -10.15 -2.57 5.49
N GLY A 128 -8.99 -3.19 5.43
CA GLY A 128 -8.68 -4.42 6.16
C GLY A 128 -8.73 -4.24 7.68
N THR A 129 -8.97 -5.33 8.40
CA THR A 129 -9.10 -5.30 9.87
C THR A 129 -7.85 -4.81 10.57
N HIS A 130 -6.68 -5.06 10.01
CA HIS A 130 -5.39 -4.60 10.52
C HIS A 130 -5.28 -3.06 10.52
N TYR A 131 -5.75 -2.43 9.44
CA TYR A 131 -5.66 -0.98 9.22
C TYR A 131 -6.78 -0.19 9.89
N THR A 132 -7.87 -0.87 10.31
CA THR A 132 -8.99 -0.27 11.05
C THR A 132 -8.90 -0.52 12.55
N SER A 133 -7.86 -1.18 13.02
CA SER A 133 -7.63 -1.48 14.42
C SER A 133 -7.26 -0.21 15.22
N ILE A 134 -7.62 -0.18 16.48
CA ILE A 134 -7.29 0.93 17.38
C ILE A 134 -5.76 1.07 17.52
N ARG A 135 -5.05 -0.04 17.66
CA ARG A 135 -3.57 -0.03 17.82
C ARG A 135 -2.87 0.58 16.61
N PHE A 136 -3.33 0.26 15.38
CA PHE A 136 -2.78 0.85 14.16
C PHE A 136 -3.06 2.35 14.09
N ILE A 137 -4.29 2.77 14.37
CA ILE A 137 -4.70 4.17 14.36
C ILE A 137 -3.91 4.97 15.41
N ASP A 138 -3.76 4.44 16.62
CA ASP A 138 -3.02 5.12 17.69
C ASP A 138 -1.52 5.20 17.40
N LEU A 139 -0.95 4.17 16.77
CA LEU A 139 0.43 4.22 16.29
C LEU A 139 0.62 5.33 15.25
N LEU A 140 -0.24 5.44 14.24
CA LEU A 140 -0.14 6.51 13.23
C LEU A 140 -0.30 7.90 13.86
N LYS A 141 -1.20 8.07 14.81
CA LYS A 141 -1.35 9.33 15.56
C LYS A 141 -0.09 9.68 16.33
N SER A 142 0.52 8.72 17.01
CA SER A 142 1.77 8.94 17.76
C SER A 142 2.95 9.32 16.88
N LEU A 143 2.90 8.94 15.60
CA LEU A 143 3.90 9.26 14.58
C LEU A 143 3.52 10.50 13.74
N GLU A 144 2.39 11.14 14.06
CA GLU A 144 1.85 12.31 13.35
C GLU A 144 1.59 12.05 11.84
N ILE A 145 1.29 10.78 11.48
CA ILE A 145 0.99 10.38 10.10
C ILE A 145 -0.52 10.33 9.88
N ARG A 146 -0.97 10.95 8.79
CA ARG A 146 -2.36 10.91 8.38
C ARG A 146 -2.70 9.57 7.76
N GLN A 147 -3.91 9.09 8.02
CA GLN A 147 -4.43 7.88 7.40
C GLN A 147 -5.39 8.24 6.27
N SER A 148 -5.33 7.47 5.18
CA SER A 148 -6.27 7.49 4.07
C SER A 148 -6.65 6.06 3.73
N MET A 149 -7.93 5.80 3.41
CA MET A 149 -8.40 4.47 3.08
C MET A 149 -9.07 4.42 1.72
N SER A 150 -8.86 3.34 0.99
CA SER A 150 -9.59 3.03 -0.23
C SER A 150 -11.09 3.01 0.02
N ARG A 151 -11.89 3.46 -0.93
CA ARG A 151 -13.34 3.31 -0.87
C ARG A 151 -13.74 1.84 -0.95
N ARG A 152 -14.77 1.48 -0.22
CA ARG A 152 -15.23 0.08 -0.15
C ARG A 152 -15.61 -0.46 -1.53
N GLY A 153 -15.00 -1.59 -1.91
CA GLY A 153 -15.27 -2.26 -3.18
C GLY A 153 -14.67 -1.56 -4.41
N ASN A 154 -13.77 -0.59 -4.21
CA ASN A 154 -13.10 0.12 -5.29
C ASN A 154 -11.62 -0.30 -5.37
N CYS A 155 -11.32 -1.33 -6.16
CA CYS A 155 -9.96 -1.84 -6.36
C CYS A 155 -9.00 -0.79 -6.97
N TRP A 156 -9.52 0.18 -7.73
CA TRP A 156 -8.68 1.22 -8.33
C TRP A 156 -8.00 2.13 -7.29
N ASP A 157 -8.55 2.20 -6.07
CA ASP A 157 -8.01 3.03 -5.01
C ASP A 157 -6.76 2.38 -4.37
N ASN A 158 -6.51 1.06 -4.57
CA ASN A 158 -5.31 0.32 -4.11
C ASN A 158 -4.52 -0.32 -5.27
N ALA A 159 -4.85 0.03 -6.50
CA ALA A 159 -4.29 -0.59 -7.69
C ALA A 159 -2.75 -0.62 -7.77
N PRO A 160 -2.00 0.42 -7.33
CA PRO A 160 -0.54 0.36 -7.40
C PRO A 160 0.08 -0.68 -6.48
N GLN A 161 -0.54 -0.97 -5.34
CA GLN A 161 -0.07 -2.00 -4.41
C GLN A 161 -0.45 -3.41 -4.89
N GLU A 162 -1.68 -3.57 -5.39
CA GLU A 162 -2.12 -4.81 -6.04
C GLU A 162 -1.22 -5.16 -7.24
N SER A 163 -0.84 -4.17 -8.05
CA SER A 163 0.07 -4.33 -9.18
C SER A 163 1.47 -4.79 -8.72
N PHE A 164 2.01 -4.22 -7.66
CA PHE A 164 3.29 -4.65 -7.10
C PHE A 164 3.24 -6.12 -6.69
N PHE A 165 2.24 -6.53 -5.92
CA PHE A 165 2.11 -7.93 -5.50
C PHE A 165 1.86 -8.88 -6.67
N GLY A 166 1.13 -8.44 -7.69
CA GLY A 166 0.94 -9.20 -8.92
C GLY A 166 2.28 -9.48 -9.60
N HIS A 167 3.08 -8.44 -9.86
CA HIS A 167 4.40 -8.61 -10.47
C HIS A 167 5.34 -9.47 -9.63
N MET A 168 5.40 -9.25 -8.32
CA MET A 168 6.21 -10.09 -7.43
C MET A 168 5.83 -11.57 -7.56
N LYS A 169 4.53 -11.88 -7.53
CA LYS A 169 4.06 -13.27 -7.65
C LYS A 169 4.31 -13.87 -9.03
N ASP A 170 4.25 -13.08 -10.09
CA ASP A 170 4.56 -13.53 -11.44
C ASP A 170 6.06 -13.81 -11.61
N GLU A 171 6.92 -12.99 -11.00
CA GLU A 171 8.37 -13.06 -11.13
C GLU A 171 9.00 -14.17 -10.27
N ILE A 172 8.59 -14.29 -9.00
CA ILE A 172 9.20 -15.23 -8.06
C ILE A 172 8.23 -16.28 -7.46
N GLY A 173 6.91 -16.19 -7.74
CA GLY A 173 5.91 -17.02 -7.07
C GLY A 173 6.12 -18.51 -7.26
N LYS A 174 6.49 -18.96 -8.47
CA LYS A 174 6.78 -20.38 -8.75
C LYS A 174 8.00 -20.89 -7.99
N TYR A 175 9.00 -20.04 -7.81
CA TYR A 175 10.20 -20.36 -7.04
C TYR A 175 9.87 -20.44 -5.55
N ILE A 176 9.11 -19.49 -5.03
CA ILE A 176 8.65 -19.50 -3.62
C ILE A 176 7.88 -20.79 -3.28
N GLU A 177 7.06 -21.31 -4.19
CA GLU A 177 6.27 -22.52 -3.95
C GLU A 177 7.11 -23.77 -3.66
N ILE A 178 8.34 -23.84 -4.19
CA ILE A 178 9.26 -24.99 -3.99
C ILE A 178 10.21 -24.79 -2.81
N ILE A 179 10.32 -23.59 -2.25
CA ILE A 179 11.10 -23.32 -1.03
C ILE A 179 10.55 -24.16 0.13
N SER A 180 11.44 -24.79 0.88
CA SER A 180 11.03 -25.76 1.90
C SER A 180 10.84 -25.15 3.28
N THR A 181 11.61 -24.12 3.64
CA THR A 181 11.64 -23.55 4.98
C THR A 181 11.23 -22.08 4.99
N TYR A 182 10.83 -21.60 6.17
CA TYR A 182 10.49 -20.19 6.35
C TYR A 182 11.71 -19.28 6.22
N ASP A 183 12.87 -19.69 6.73
CA ASP A 183 14.11 -18.91 6.68
C ASP A 183 14.60 -18.73 5.23
N GLU A 184 14.46 -19.78 4.39
CA GLU A 184 14.74 -19.66 2.95
C GLU A 184 13.77 -18.71 2.26
N LEU A 185 12.49 -18.74 2.64
CA LEU A 185 11.49 -17.81 2.12
C LEU A 185 11.81 -16.37 2.50
N GLU A 186 12.17 -16.12 3.77
CA GLU A 186 12.54 -14.79 4.24
C GLU A 186 13.73 -14.24 3.44
N LYS A 187 14.77 -15.05 3.26
CA LYS A 187 15.95 -14.69 2.47
C LYS A 187 15.60 -14.37 1.01
N GLU A 188 14.71 -15.14 0.41
CA GLU A 188 14.28 -14.89 -0.97
C GLU A 188 13.46 -13.61 -1.10
N ILE A 189 12.61 -13.31 -0.12
CA ILE A 189 11.89 -12.03 -0.08
C ILE A 189 12.87 -10.86 0.07
N ASP A 190 13.90 -10.98 0.92
CA ASP A 190 14.93 -9.95 1.06
C ASP A 190 15.68 -9.72 -0.26
N ASN A 191 16.06 -10.79 -0.96
CA ASN A 191 16.71 -10.73 -2.27
C ASN A 191 15.80 -10.03 -3.30
N TYR A 192 14.51 -10.38 -3.32
CA TYR A 192 13.56 -9.76 -4.23
C TYR A 192 13.36 -8.27 -3.95
N MET A 193 13.24 -7.86 -2.68
CA MET A 193 13.10 -6.44 -2.32
C MET A 193 14.33 -5.63 -2.69
N TYR A 194 15.52 -6.22 -2.53
CA TYR A 194 16.76 -5.61 -3.00
C TYR A 194 16.76 -5.45 -4.53
N TYR A 195 16.48 -6.53 -5.28
CA TYR A 195 16.38 -6.51 -6.74
C TYR A 195 15.34 -5.48 -7.21
N TYR A 196 14.15 -5.48 -6.62
CA TYR A 196 13.08 -4.57 -6.98
C TYR A 196 13.50 -3.09 -6.84
N ASN A 197 14.14 -2.75 -5.73
CA ASN A 197 14.52 -1.37 -5.45
C ASN A 197 15.74 -0.91 -6.26
N ASN A 198 16.69 -1.80 -6.55
CA ASN A 198 18.00 -1.42 -7.10
C ASN A 198 18.19 -1.78 -8.57
N GLU A 199 17.52 -2.83 -9.07
CA GLU A 199 17.86 -3.41 -10.37
C GLU A 199 16.66 -3.51 -11.32
N ARG A 200 15.44 -3.59 -10.78
CA ARG A 200 14.23 -3.79 -11.58
C ARG A 200 13.81 -2.51 -12.30
N TYR A 201 14.01 -2.47 -13.61
CA TYR A 201 13.57 -1.35 -14.45
C TYR A 201 12.06 -1.25 -14.55
N GLN A 202 11.56 -0.02 -14.48
CA GLN A 202 10.13 0.27 -14.62
C GLN A 202 9.90 1.35 -15.66
N TYR A 203 9.02 1.10 -16.64
CA TYR A 203 8.74 2.06 -17.71
C TYR A 203 8.24 3.39 -17.18
N ASN A 204 7.36 3.36 -16.17
CA ASN A 204 6.79 4.54 -15.53
C ASN A 204 7.74 5.28 -14.58
N LEU A 205 8.97 4.79 -14.42
CA LEU A 205 10.06 5.43 -13.69
C LEU A 205 11.22 5.83 -14.62
N ALA A 206 10.93 6.32 -15.81
CA ALA A 206 11.95 6.68 -16.81
C ALA A 206 12.87 5.52 -17.20
N LYS A 207 12.41 4.28 -17.15
CA LYS A 207 13.18 3.04 -17.35
C LYS A 207 14.29 2.86 -16.30
N LEU A 208 14.09 3.35 -15.11
CA LEU A 208 15.02 3.24 -13.97
C LEU A 208 14.44 2.29 -12.93
N SER A 209 15.32 1.81 -12.04
CA SER A 209 14.89 1.20 -10.79
C SER A 209 14.36 2.27 -9.83
N PRO A 210 13.58 1.91 -8.80
CA PRO A 210 13.06 2.86 -7.83
C PRO A 210 14.15 3.74 -7.17
N ASN A 211 15.29 3.17 -6.81
CA ASN A 211 16.39 3.92 -6.20
C ASN A 211 17.06 4.87 -7.19
N GLU A 212 17.32 4.42 -8.42
CA GLU A 212 17.85 5.28 -9.49
C GLU A 212 16.89 6.43 -9.83
N TYR A 213 15.57 6.16 -9.80
CA TYR A 213 14.56 7.19 -10.06
C TYR A 213 14.53 8.25 -8.97
N LEU A 214 14.66 7.85 -7.68
CA LEU A 214 14.79 8.80 -6.59
C LEU A 214 16.04 9.67 -6.75
N GLU A 215 17.18 9.07 -7.11
CA GLU A 215 18.43 9.80 -7.32
C GLU A 215 18.31 10.76 -8.51
N TYR A 216 17.71 10.33 -9.62
CA TYR A 216 17.41 11.19 -10.75
C TYR A 216 16.50 12.36 -10.36
N TYR A 217 15.48 12.14 -9.54
CA TYR A 217 14.62 13.21 -9.02
C TYR A 217 15.39 14.22 -8.14
N LYS A 218 16.28 13.73 -7.27
CA LYS A 218 17.07 14.56 -6.36
C LYS A 218 18.12 15.41 -7.11
N THR A 219 18.85 14.79 -8.00
CA THR A 219 20.03 15.41 -8.66
C THR A 219 19.74 16.02 -10.01
N GLY A 220 18.69 15.59 -10.70
CA GLY A 220 18.43 15.93 -12.10
C GLY A 220 19.35 15.20 -13.09
N ASN A 221 20.21 14.31 -12.64
CA ASN A 221 21.13 13.55 -13.50
C ASN A 221 20.49 12.22 -13.91
N TYR A 222 20.18 12.08 -15.19
CA TYR A 222 19.64 10.84 -15.74
C TYR A 222 20.76 9.82 -15.96
N PRO A 223 20.77 8.66 -15.27
CA PRO A 223 21.91 7.75 -15.29
C PRO A 223 22.14 7.06 -16.63
N LEU A 224 21.12 6.89 -17.45
CA LEU A 224 21.18 6.18 -18.74
C LEU A 224 21.48 7.09 -19.94
N LYS A 225 21.94 8.33 -19.75
CA LYS A 225 22.28 9.28 -20.84
C LYS A 225 23.23 8.74 -21.88
N HIS A 226 24.10 7.81 -21.47
CA HIS A 226 25.09 7.17 -22.36
C HIS A 226 24.51 6.06 -23.23
N ILE A 227 23.29 5.59 -22.93
CA ILE A 227 22.59 4.51 -23.66
C ILE A 227 21.37 5.03 -24.41
N THR A 228 20.65 5.98 -23.84
CA THR A 228 19.38 6.49 -24.39
C THR A 228 19.21 7.98 -24.12
N GLU A 229 18.33 8.62 -24.88
CA GLU A 229 17.94 10.01 -24.61
C GLU A 229 17.15 10.13 -23.29
N GLU A 230 17.41 11.20 -22.59
CA GLU A 230 16.70 11.52 -21.34
C GLU A 230 15.23 11.86 -21.66
N PRO A 231 14.25 11.22 -20.98
CA PRO A 231 12.85 11.48 -21.24
C PRO A 231 12.43 12.87 -20.69
N VAL A 232 12.14 13.80 -21.60
CA VAL A 232 11.82 15.21 -21.28
C VAL A 232 10.57 15.35 -20.38
N GLU A 233 9.64 14.41 -20.48
CA GLU A 233 8.40 14.37 -19.68
C GLU A 233 8.67 14.31 -18.17
N TYR A 234 9.72 13.60 -17.73
CA TYR A 234 10.06 13.48 -16.31
C TYR A 234 10.64 14.76 -15.73
N LYS A 235 11.41 15.51 -16.50
CA LYS A 235 11.88 16.86 -16.07
C LYS A 235 10.69 17.78 -15.78
N LYS A 236 9.68 17.77 -16.66
CA LYS A 236 8.45 18.55 -16.47
C LYS A 236 7.68 18.07 -15.24
N LYS A 237 7.53 16.75 -15.09
CA LYS A 237 6.89 16.14 -13.91
C LYS A 237 7.59 16.56 -12.63
N PHE A 238 8.91 16.43 -12.55
CA PHE A 238 9.69 16.80 -11.36
C PHE A 238 9.58 18.29 -11.03
N SER A 239 9.64 19.15 -12.04
CA SER A 239 9.46 20.59 -11.85
C SER A 239 8.07 20.90 -11.28
N LEU A 240 7.02 20.28 -11.80
CA LEU A 240 5.65 20.47 -11.31
C LEU A 240 5.48 19.99 -9.88
N VAL A 241 6.00 18.81 -9.54
CA VAL A 241 5.97 18.27 -8.17
C VAL A 241 6.69 19.20 -7.20
N LYS A 242 7.88 19.68 -7.53
CA LYS A 242 8.63 20.65 -6.70
C LYS A 242 7.84 21.95 -6.48
N GLN A 243 7.23 22.50 -7.54
CA GLN A 243 6.38 23.69 -7.43
C GLN A 243 5.16 23.46 -6.53
N ASN A 244 4.52 22.30 -6.61
CA ASN A 244 3.35 21.97 -5.78
C ASN A 244 3.74 21.86 -4.30
N LEU A 245 4.89 21.25 -4.00
CA LEU A 245 5.43 21.19 -2.63
C LEU A 245 5.73 22.59 -2.08
N ASP A 246 6.37 23.45 -2.86
CA ASP A 246 6.68 24.83 -2.45
C ASP A 246 5.41 25.64 -2.17
N ARG A 247 4.38 25.50 -3.02
CA ARG A 247 3.06 26.13 -2.80
C ARG A 247 2.39 25.64 -1.51
N SER A 248 2.43 24.33 -1.26
CA SER A 248 1.87 23.76 -0.03
C SER A 248 2.56 24.28 1.22
N LEU A 249 3.88 24.35 1.22
CA LEU A 249 4.67 24.92 2.33
C LEU A 249 4.36 26.41 2.55
N THR A 250 4.19 27.18 1.47
CA THR A 250 3.87 28.60 1.55
C THR A 250 2.48 28.82 2.14
N LEU A 251 1.46 28.06 1.70
CA LEU A 251 0.11 28.12 2.24
C LEU A 251 0.08 27.81 3.74
N LYS A 252 0.81 26.79 4.19
CA LYS A 252 0.90 26.43 5.61
C LYS A 252 1.54 27.52 6.47
N LYS A 253 2.62 28.13 5.98
CA LYS A 253 3.25 29.28 6.68
C LYS A 253 2.27 30.43 6.82
N LEU A 254 1.48 30.74 5.78
CA LEU A 254 0.45 31.78 5.82
C LEU A 254 -0.66 31.43 6.81
N THR A 255 -1.17 30.19 6.78
CA THR A 255 -2.22 29.75 7.71
C THR A 255 -1.74 29.79 9.17
N SER A 256 -0.52 29.32 9.44
CA SER A 256 0.08 29.41 10.77
C SER A 256 0.26 30.86 11.25
N ALA A 257 0.63 31.78 10.36
CA ALA A 257 0.75 33.19 10.67
C ALA A 257 -0.62 33.83 10.99
N ILE A 258 -1.66 33.49 10.21
CA ILE A 258 -3.03 33.96 10.43
C ILE A 258 -3.57 33.48 11.80
N ILE A 259 -3.36 32.20 12.13
CA ILE A 259 -3.78 31.64 13.42
C ILE A 259 -3.07 32.35 14.58
N LYS A 260 -1.77 32.61 14.47
CA LYS A 260 -1.02 33.38 15.50
C LYS A 260 -1.56 34.78 15.69
N ILE A 261 -1.96 35.47 14.62
CA ILE A 261 -2.53 36.82 14.69
C ILE A 261 -3.95 36.80 15.30
N SER A 262 -4.75 35.76 15.03
CA SER A 262 -6.09 35.61 15.61
C SER A 262 -6.08 35.34 17.11
N HIS A 263 -5.00 34.76 17.66
CA HIS A 263 -4.81 34.55 19.10
C HIS A 263 -4.23 35.74 19.85
N LEU A 264 -3.83 36.80 19.14
CA LEU A 264 -3.31 38.06 19.71
C LEU A 264 -4.39 39.16 19.84
N LYS A 265 -5.61 38.89 19.43
CA LYS A 265 -6.80 39.73 19.66
C LYS A 265 -7.69 39.11 20.73
#